data_267bad807282592613c7af6074c21fc5
#
_entry.id   267bad807282592613c7af6074c21fc5
#
_cell.length_a   1.000
_cell.length_b   1.000
_cell.length_c   1.000
_cell.angle_alpha   90.00
_cell.angle_beta   90.00
_cell.angle_gamma   90.00
#
_symmetry.space_group_name_H-M   'P 1'
#
loop_
_entity.id
_entity.type
_entity.pdbx_description
1 polymer ?
#
loop_
_entity_poly.entity_id
_entity_poly.type
_entity_poly.pdbx_seq_one_letter_code
_entity_poly.pdbx_strand_id
1 'polypeptide(L)'
;LGVDGLDPEIGLMTPDVVEAQLNAVMIQVSREVVVVADASKFQRRSLSVIAKLDVVHKVITDSGTSPEVLQALRARNLEVIVA
;
A
#
# COMPACT_ATOMS: atom_id res chain seq x y z
N LEU A 1 -3.10 5.37 -6.34
CA LEU A 1 -1.84 4.65 -6.55
C LEU A 1 -2.07 3.15 -6.45
N GLY A 2 -1.80 2.44 -7.53
CA GLY A 2 -1.81 0.99 -7.53
C GLY A 2 -0.44 0.45 -7.17
N VAL A 3 -0.38 -0.71 -6.51
CA VAL A 3 0.87 -1.35 -6.10
C VAL A 3 0.83 -2.84 -6.43
N ASP A 4 2.01 -3.44 -6.59
CA ASP A 4 2.12 -4.88 -6.84
C ASP A 4 2.12 -5.69 -5.55
N GLY A 5 2.56 -5.10 -4.47
CA GLY A 5 2.55 -5.73 -3.15
C GLY A 5 2.36 -4.70 -2.06
N LEU A 6 1.74 -5.10 -0.97
CA LEU A 6 1.56 -4.28 0.20
C LEU A 6 1.70 -5.14 1.45
N ASP A 7 2.62 -4.76 2.32
CA ASP A 7 2.84 -5.44 3.60
C ASP A 7 2.75 -4.41 4.71
N PRO A 8 1.96 -4.67 5.78
CA PRO A 8 1.80 -3.69 6.86
C PRO A 8 3.10 -3.27 7.55
N GLU A 9 4.11 -4.11 7.53
CA GLU A 9 5.41 -3.79 8.14
C GLU A 9 6.42 -3.25 7.14
N ILE A 10 6.47 -3.81 5.92
CA ILE A 10 7.46 -3.45 4.91
C ILE A 10 7.03 -2.20 4.15
N GLY A 11 5.76 -2.12 3.75
CA GLY A 11 5.22 -1.00 3.01
C GLY A 11 4.72 -1.36 1.62
N LEU A 12 4.77 -0.38 0.73
CA LEU A 12 4.32 -0.50 -0.66
C LEU A 12 5.46 -1.01 -1.53
N MET A 13 5.19 -1.97 -2.39
CA MET A 13 6.22 -2.64 -3.18
C MET A 13 5.86 -2.75 -4.65
N THR A 14 6.89 -2.75 -5.50
CA THR A 14 6.80 -3.01 -6.94
C THR A 14 8.05 -3.77 -7.37
N PRO A 15 7.99 -4.61 -8.42
CA PRO A 15 9.19 -5.26 -8.96
C PRO A 15 10.09 -4.32 -9.77
N ASP A 16 9.60 -3.17 -10.19
CA ASP A 16 10.31 -2.25 -11.07
C ASP A 16 10.94 -1.10 -10.25
N VAL A 17 12.28 -1.01 -10.27
CA VAL A 17 13.02 0.02 -9.52
C VAL A 17 12.70 1.43 -10.04
N VAL A 18 12.57 1.60 -11.34
CA VAL A 18 12.26 2.90 -11.94
C VAL A 18 10.85 3.33 -11.53
N GLU A 19 9.90 2.41 -11.58
CA GLU A 19 8.54 2.68 -11.14
C GLU A 19 8.49 3.03 -9.66
N ALA A 20 9.29 2.33 -8.83
CA ALA A 20 9.36 2.63 -7.40
C ALA A 20 9.86 4.05 -7.16
N GLN A 21 10.87 4.50 -7.89
CA GLN A 21 11.40 5.85 -7.78
C GLN A 21 10.39 6.90 -8.22
N LEU A 22 9.70 6.66 -9.31
CA LEU A 22 8.67 7.56 -9.82
C LEU A 22 7.51 7.69 -8.84
N ASN A 23 7.03 6.55 -8.33
CA ASN A 23 5.95 6.54 -7.36
C ASN A 23 6.35 7.24 -6.06
N ALA A 24 7.59 7.09 -5.61
CA ALA A 24 8.08 7.77 -4.42
C ALA A 24 8.05 9.30 -4.60
N VAL A 25 8.42 9.79 -5.78
CA VAL A 25 8.32 11.23 -6.09
C VAL A 25 6.87 11.68 -6.10
N MET A 26 5.97 10.90 -6.70
CA MET A 26 4.54 11.22 -6.71
C MET A 26 3.96 11.32 -5.31
N ILE A 27 4.37 10.43 -4.41
CA ILE A 27 3.96 10.46 -3.01
C ILE A 27 4.45 11.74 -2.33
N GLN A 28 5.70 12.12 -2.56
CA GLN A 28 6.30 13.30 -1.93
C GLN A 28 5.55 14.60 -2.27
N VAL A 29 5.03 14.70 -3.50
CA VAL A 29 4.37 15.93 -3.96
C VAL A 29 2.86 15.90 -3.75
N SER A 30 2.32 14.82 -3.23
CA SER A 30 0.87 14.66 -3.04
C SER A 30 0.47 15.08 -1.63
N ARG A 31 -0.73 15.69 -1.51
CA ARG A 31 -1.30 16.05 -0.21
C ARG A 31 -1.97 14.86 0.46
N GLU A 32 -2.53 13.97 -0.34
CA GLU A 32 -3.18 12.76 0.15
C GLU A 32 -2.72 11.58 -0.69
N VAL A 33 -2.36 10.50 -0.03
CA VAL A 33 -1.92 9.27 -0.69
C VAL A 33 -2.98 8.20 -0.44
N VAL A 34 -3.62 7.77 -1.54
CA VAL A 34 -4.62 6.71 -1.54
C VAL A 34 -4.06 5.52 -2.31
N VAL A 35 -4.05 4.36 -1.68
CA VAL A 35 -3.58 3.12 -2.29
C VAL A 35 -4.77 2.24 -2.59
N VAL A 36 -4.82 1.70 -3.81
CA VAL A 36 -5.83 0.73 -4.23
C VAL A 36 -5.14 -0.60 -4.43
N ALA A 37 -5.53 -1.61 -3.66
CA ALA A 37 -4.92 -2.93 -3.71
C ALA A 37 -5.96 -3.99 -3.39
N ASP A 38 -6.13 -4.96 -4.30
CA ASP A 38 -6.99 -6.11 -4.01
C ASP A 38 -6.30 -7.06 -3.01
N ALA A 39 -7.06 -8.04 -2.51
CA ALA A 39 -6.58 -8.96 -1.47
C ALA A 39 -5.29 -9.69 -1.85
N SER A 40 -5.09 -9.97 -3.14
CA SER A 40 -3.91 -10.72 -3.59
C SER A 40 -2.60 -9.95 -3.37
N LYS A 41 -2.66 -8.62 -3.31
CA LYS A 41 -1.46 -7.79 -3.14
C LYS A 41 -0.84 -7.91 -1.75
N PHE A 42 -1.61 -8.29 -0.76
CA PHE A 42 -1.13 -8.44 0.62
C PHE A 42 -0.31 -9.71 0.82
N GLN A 43 -0.33 -10.63 -0.14
CA GLN A 43 0.42 -11.88 -0.08
C GLN A 43 1.68 -11.84 -0.94
N ARG A 44 1.91 -10.73 -1.64
CA ARG A 44 3.04 -10.61 -2.57
C ARG A 44 4.15 -9.78 -1.96
N ARG A 45 5.38 -10.22 -2.23
CA ARG A 45 6.57 -9.45 -1.95
C ARG A 45 7.26 -9.15 -3.26
N SER A 46 7.72 -7.93 -3.40
CA SER A 46 8.40 -7.47 -4.60
C SER A 46 9.79 -6.93 -4.26
N LEU A 47 10.63 -6.78 -5.28
CA LEU A 47 12.04 -6.45 -5.11
C LEU A 47 12.29 -5.04 -4.57
N SER A 48 11.40 -4.10 -4.89
CA SER A 48 11.63 -2.69 -4.56
C SER A 48 10.54 -2.16 -3.67
N VAL A 49 10.93 -1.47 -2.59
CA VAL A 49 10.01 -0.78 -1.69
C VAL A 49 9.83 0.64 -2.21
N ILE A 50 8.59 1.03 -2.46
CA ILE A 50 8.23 2.38 -2.88
C ILE A 50 8.30 3.33 -1.68
N ALA A 51 7.61 2.97 -0.59
CA ALA A 51 7.51 3.77 0.62
C ALA A 51 6.95 2.93 1.75
N LYS A 52 7.19 3.38 2.99
CA LYS A 52 6.55 2.79 4.17
C LYS A 52 5.10 3.27 4.26
N LEU A 53 4.29 2.58 5.04
CA LEU A 53 2.88 2.94 5.20
C LEU A 53 2.65 4.27 5.91
N ASP A 54 3.65 4.82 6.57
CA ASP A 54 3.56 6.11 7.26
C ASP A 54 3.10 7.25 6.35
N VAL A 55 3.37 7.15 5.05
CA VAL A 55 3.01 8.17 4.08
C VAL A 55 1.63 7.95 3.46
N VAL A 56 0.98 6.85 3.76
CA VAL A 56 -0.32 6.49 3.19
C VAL A 56 -1.44 6.98 4.11
N HIS A 57 -2.45 7.60 3.54
CA HIS A 57 -3.61 8.12 4.27
C HIS A 57 -4.79 7.14 4.21
N LYS A 58 -4.97 6.48 3.07
CA LYS A 58 -6.13 5.64 2.82
C LYS A 58 -5.76 4.44 1.98
N VAL A 59 -6.33 3.29 2.31
CA VAL A 59 -6.23 2.07 1.51
C VAL A 59 -7.64 1.63 1.12
N ILE A 60 -7.85 1.40 -0.16
CA ILE A 60 -9.09 0.83 -0.68
C ILE A 60 -8.78 -0.60 -1.12
N THR A 61 -9.47 -1.56 -0.55
CA THR A 61 -9.28 -2.97 -0.86
C THR A 61 -10.62 -3.66 -1.06
N ASP A 62 -10.61 -4.97 -1.27
CA ASP A 62 -11.83 -5.75 -1.46
C ASP A 62 -12.13 -6.66 -0.27
N SER A 63 -13.30 -7.30 -0.32
CA SER A 63 -13.80 -8.15 0.77
C SER A 63 -13.01 -9.45 0.95
N GLY A 64 -12.10 -9.78 0.03
CA GLY A 64 -11.22 -10.94 0.16
C GLY A 64 -10.05 -10.73 1.11
N THR A 65 -9.84 -9.49 1.56
CA THR A 65 -8.74 -9.17 2.47
C THR A 65 -9.04 -9.71 3.87
N SER A 66 -8.05 -10.38 4.48
CA SER A 66 -8.24 -11.00 5.78
C SER A 66 -8.47 -9.98 6.89
N PRO A 67 -9.22 -10.33 7.96
CA PRO A 67 -9.41 -9.45 9.10
C PRO A 67 -8.10 -9.04 9.77
N GLU A 68 -7.10 -9.91 9.79
CA GLU A 68 -5.79 -9.63 10.39
C GLU A 68 -5.08 -8.50 9.63
N VAL A 69 -5.13 -8.53 8.31
CA VAL A 69 -4.54 -7.49 7.48
C VAL A 69 -5.27 -6.17 7.67
N LEU A 70 -6.61 -6.19 7.65
CA LEU A 70 -7.41 -4.99 7.88
C LEU A 70 -7.09 -4.35 9.22
N GLN A 71 -6.97 -5.16 10.27
CA GLN A 71 -6.64 -4.68 11.60
C GLN A 71 -5.23 -4.09 11.66
N ALA A 72 -4.27 -4.75 11.01
CA ALA A 72 -2.88 -4.27 10.97
C ALA A 72 -2.77 -2.92 10.27
N LEU A 73 -3.53 -2.72 9.19
CA LEU A 73 -3.58 -1.44 8.48
C LEU A 73 -4.21 -0.34 9.36
N ARG A 74 -5.32 -0.66 9.99
CA ARG A 74 -6.03 0.30 10.88
C ARG A 74 -5.19 0.68 12.09
N ALA A 75 -4.38 -0.23 12.59
CA ALA A 75 -3.48 0.04 13.70
C ALA A 75 -2.39 1.06 13.34
N ARG A 76 -2.17 1.31 12.05
CA ARG A 76 -1.24 2.33 11.57
C ARG A 76 -1.91 3.66 11.27
N ASN A 77 -3.12 3.87 11.77
CA ASN A 77 -3.89 5.10 11.60
C ASN A 77 -4.26 5.39 10.14
N LEU A 78 -4.38 4.33 9.32
CA LEU A 78 -4.86 4.47 7.96
C LEU A 78 -6.38 4.32 7.94
N GLU A 79 -7.04 5.08 7.07
CA GLU A 79 -8.43 4.80 6.75
C GLU A 79 -8.46 3.63 5.77
N VAL A 80 -9.24 2.60 6.09
CA VAL A 80 -9.37 1.41 5.24
C VAL A 80 -10.80 1.29 4.75
N ILE A 81 -10.96 1.28 3.44
CA ILE A 81 -12.26 1.12 2.79
C ILE A 81 -12.29 -0.24 2.11
N VAL A 82 -13.28 -1.05 2.45
CA VAL A 82 -13.51 -2.35 1.82
C VAL A 82 -14.63 -2.19 0.81
N ALA A 83 -14.29 -2.30 -0.45
CA ALA A 83 -15.24 -2.13 -1.54
C ALA A 83 -15.98 -3.43 -1.88
#